data_bdfc7f7fb787dd2ad28a10abb3a49b1c
#
_entry.id   bdfc7f7fb787dd2ad28a10abb3a49b1c
#
_cell.length_a   1.000
_cell.length_b   1.000
_cell.length_c   1.000
_cell.angle_alpha   90.00
_cell.angle_beta   90.00
_cell.angle_gamma   90.00
#
_symmetry.space_group_name_H-M   'P 1'
#
loop_
_entity.id
_entity.type
_entity.pdbx_description
1 polymer ?
#
loop_
_entity_poly.entity_id
_entity_poly.type
_entity_poly.pdbx_seq_one_letter_code
_entity_poly.pdbx_strand_id
1 'polypeptide(L)'
;PGAAYQPSVNGVNIYVSKMGNTLTLKQYAQTIGTWPVKLGRRSETGDKVQEGDEITPSGSFYVCTRNDQSICYLALGLSYPNAEDAERGLRDGLINEEQYNAIVEANKAGIQPPWNTPLGGAIEIHGDQGGGTSGCIAVTNDVMDILWEYCPLGVPVTVGP
;
A
#
# COMPACT_ATOMS: atom_id res chain seq x y z
N PRO A 1 0.17 -5.24 -18.91
CA PRO A 1 -1.06 -4.70 -18.44
C PRO A 1 -1.19 -3.27 -18.89
N GLY A 2 -2.22 -2.93 -19.55
CA GLY A 2 -2.40 -1.61 -20.07
C GLY A 2 -1.81 -0.51 -19.20
N ALA A 3 -1.80 0.68 -19.67
CA ALA A 3 -1.22 1.80 -18.94
C ALA A 3 -1.80 1.85 -17.53
N ALA A 4 -0.97 1.61 -16.54
CA ALA A 4 -1.36 1.79 -15.15
C ALA A 4 -1.64 3.27 -14.92
N TYR A 5 -2.51 3.55 -13.98
CA TYR A 5 -2.73 4.91 -13.54
C TYR A 5 -1.41 5.52 -13.11
N GLN A 6 -1.09 6.69 -13.64
CA GLN A 6 0.18 7.39 -13.36
C GLN A 6 -0.16 8.74 -12.70
N PRO A 7 -0.32 8.74 -11.39
CA PRO A 7 -0.66 9.99 -10.70
C PRO A 7 0.48 11.00 -10.81
N SER A 8 0.12 12.26 -10.98
CA SER A 8 1.05 13.36 -10.95
C SER A 8 0.70 14.23 -9.75
N VAL A 9 1.39 14.05 -8.64
CA VAL A 9 1.06 14.70 -7.38
C VAL A 9 2.31 15.39 -6.83
N ASN A 10 2.63 16.53 -7.40
CA ASN A 10 3.72 17.40 -6.92
C ASN A 10 5.06 16.70 -6.77
N GLY A 11 5.30 15.63 -7.54
CA GLY A 11 6.55 14.89 -7.51
C GLY A 11 6.75 14.06 -6.24
N VAL A 12 5.73 13.91 -5.39
CA VAL A 12 5.83 13.16 -4.14
C VAL A 12 5.76 11.66 -4.43
N ASN A 13 6.61 10.90 -3.78
CA ASN A 13 6.53 9.44 -3.82
C ASN A 13 7.09 8.85 -2.54
N ILE A 14 6.68 7.61 -2.26
CA ILE A 14 7.09 6.86 -1.08
C ILE A 14 7.76 5.58 -1.53
N TYR A 15 8.87 5.22 -0.88
CA TYR A 15 9.48 3.90 -1.02
C TYR A 15 9.55 3.23 0.35
N VAL A 16 9.02 2.02 0.45
CA VAL A 16 9.10 1.20 1.66
C VAL A 16 10.06 0.05 1.39
N SER A 17 11.13 -0.02 2.20
CA SER A 17 12.09 -1.12 2.15
C SER A 17 11.70 -2.17 3.17
N LYS A 18 11.37 -3.37 2.69
CA LYS A 18 11.00 -4.49 3.59
C LYS A 18 12.24 -5.04 4.30
N MET A 19 13.37 -5.09 3.63
CA MET A 19 14.60 -5.55 4.25
C MET A 19 15.14 -4.57 5.29
N GLY A 20 15.02 -3.27 5.01
CA GLY A 20 15.49 -2.24 5.91
C GLY A 20 14.48 -1.84 6.97
N ASN A 21 13.22 -2.24 6.83
CA ASN A 21 12.12 -1.79 7.69
C ASN A 21 12.07 -0.27 7.76
N THR A 22 12.13 0.39 6.60
CA THR A 22 12.13 1.85 6.51
C THR A 22 11.14 2.34 5.46
N LEU A 23 10.71 3.58 5.64
CA LEU A 23 9.89 4.32 4.68
C LEU A 23 10.62 5.60 4.34
N THR A 24 10.81 5.86 3.05
CA THR A 24 11.43 7.08 2.55
C THR A 24 10.40 7.90 1.79
N LEU A 25 10.26 9.15 2.17
CA LEU A 25 9.43 10.13 1.48
C LEU A 25 10.30 11.03 0.63
N LYS A 26 9.99 11.10 -0.65
CA LYS A 26 10.71 11.98 -1.58
C LYS A 26 9.76 12.94 -2.26
N GLN A 27 10.29 14.09 -2.64
CA GLN A 27 9.62 15.03 -3.52
C GLN A 27 10.61 15.40 -4.62
N TYR A 28 10.25 15.05 -5.86
CA TYR A 28 11.17 15.08 -7.00
C TYR A 28 12.42 14.26 -6.65
N ALA A 29 13.60 14.82 -6.79
CA ALA A 29 14.84 14.12 -6.46
C ALA A 29 15.27 14.27 -5.00
N GLN A 30 14.52 15.04 -4.20
CA GLN A 30 14.90 15.36 -2.83
C GLN A 30 14.27 14.41 -1.84
N THR A 31 15.08 13.84 -0.94
CA THR A 31 14.59 13.06 0.18
C THR A 31 14.12 14.00 1.28
N ILE A 32 12.84 13.89 1.64
CA ILE A 32 12.26 14.65 2.75
C ILE A 32 12.62 13.98 4.07
N GLY A 33 12.54 12.65 4.11
CA GLY A 33 12.92 11.90 5.30
C GLY A 33 12.88 10.40 5.07
N THR A 34 13.52 9.68 5.98
CA THR A 34 13.51 8.22 6.04
C THR A 34 13.31 7.83 7.50
N TRP A 35 12.33 6.96 7.75
CA TRP A 35 11.93 6.60 9.11
C TRP A 35 11.71 5.11 9.23
N PRO A 36 11.90 4.55 10.45
CA PRO A 36 11.62 3.13 10.67
C PRO A 36 10.12 2.85 10.63
N VAL A 37 9.77 1.65 10.15
CA VAL A 37 8.38 1.18 10.08
C VAL A 37 8.25 -0.19 10.71
N LYS A 38 7.03 -0.55 11.08
CA LYS A 38 6.66 -1.92 11.42
C LYS A 38 5.79 -2.46 10.30
N LEU A 39 6.07 -3.67 9.89
CA LEU A 39 5.42 -4.34 8.77
C LEU A 39 4.57 -5.51 9.26
N GLY A 40 3.89 -6.19 8.34
CA GLY A 40 3.16 -7.41 8.64
C GLY A 40 4.06 -8.40 9.36
N ARG A 41 3.53 -9.08 10.38
CA ARG A 41 4.30 -9.95 11.28
C ARG A 41 5.05 -11.06 10.57
N ARG A 42 4.57 -11.47 9.39
CA ARG A 42 5.17 -12.55 8.63
C ARG A 42 5.80 -12.09 7.31
N SER A 43 6.09 -10.80 7.20
CA SER A 43 6.62 -10.22 5.95
C SER A 43 7.95 -10.82 5.52
N GLU A 44 8.70 -11.42 6.43
CA GLU A 44 9.97 -12.08 6.11
C GLU A 44 9.80 -13.43 5.42
N THR A 45 8.60 -14.01 5.46
CA THR A 45 8.35 -15.35 4.94
C THR A 45 8.08 -15.38 3.44
N GLY A 46 7.85 -14.24 2.82
CA GLY A 46 7.55 -14.16 1.39
C GLY A 46 6.73 -12.93 1.06
N ASP A 47 6.02 -12.98 -0.06
CA ASP A 47 5.17 -11.88 -0.50
C ASP A 47 3.70 -12.20 -0.18
N LYS A 48 2.93 -11.13 -0.06
CA LYS A 48 1.50 -11.25 0.23
C LYS A 48 0.77 -11.86 -0.97
N VAL A 49 -0.02 -12.89 -0.69
CA VAL A 49 -0.82 -13.57 -1.72
C VAL A 49 -2.31 -13.60 -1.40
N GLN A 50 -2.69 -13.49 -0.13
CA GLN A 50 -4.09 -13.60 0.27
C GLN A 50 -4.34 -12.92 1.61
N GLU A 51 -5.63 -12.73 1.91
CA GLU A 51 -6.03 -12.16 3.19
C GLU A 51 -5.59 -13.07 4.33
N GLY A 52 -5.14 -12.46 5.42
CA GLY A 52 -4.80 -13.18 6.64
C GLY A 52 -3.40 -13.77 6.68
N ASP A 53 -2.59 -13.57 5.65
CA ASP A 53 -1.21 -14.09 5.66
C ASP A 53 -0.24 -13.24 6.48
N GLU A 54 -0.68 -12.08 6.96
CA GLU A 54 0.09 -11.15 7.79
C GLU A 54 1.38 -10.67 7.11
N ILE A 55 1.32 -10.50 5.80
CA ILE A 55 2.47 -10.07 4.98
C ILE A 55 2.14 -8.72 4.34
N THR A 56 3.08 -7.79 4.41
CA THR A 56 2.99 -6.54 3.66
C THR A 56 3.28 -6.84 2.19
N PRO A 57 2.40 -6.43 1.26
CA PRO A 57 2.61 -6.72 -0.15
C PRO A 57 3.79 -5.95 -0.72
N SER A 58 4.52 -6.58 -1.65
CA SER A 58 5.52 -5.91 -2.47
C SER A 58 4.87 -5.49 -3.78
N GLY A 59 5.32 -4.41 -4.36
CA GLY A 59 4.81 -3.93 -5.64
C GLY A 59 4.67 -2.42 -5.70
N SER A 60 4.03 -1.97 -6.77
CA SER A 60 3.76 -0.56 -6.99
C SER A 60 2.29 -0.28 -6.74
N PHE A 61 2.03 0.67 -5.86
CA PHE A 61 0.70 1.06 -5.44
C PHE A 61 0.57 2.58 -5.47
N TYR A 62 -0.60 3.08 -5.14
CA TYR A 62 -0.85 4.51 -4.95
C TYR A 62 -1.77 4.69 -3.74
N VAL A 63 -1.76 5.89 -3.16
CA VAL A 63 -2.66 6.23 -2.07
C VAL A 63 -4.08 6.33 -2.65
N CYS A 64 -4.97 5.47 -2.21
CA CYS A 64 -6.33 5.41 -2.72
C CYS A 64 -7.40 5.85 -1.71
N THR A 65 -7.04 5.92 -0.42
CA THR A 65 -7.94 6.46 0.61
C THR A 65 -7.16 7.30 1.60
N ARG A 66 -7.86 8.26 2.22
CA ARG A 66 -7.34 9.07 3.31
C ARG A 66 -8.38 9.03 4.42
N ASN A 67 -8.00 8.44 5.57
CA ASN A 67 -8.91 8.26 6.69
C ASN A 67 -8.40 9.01 7.92
N ASP A 68 -9.09 10.09 8.31
CA ASP A 68 -8.75 10.86 9.50
C ASP A 68 -9.55 10.41 10.74
N GLN A 69 -10.31 9.33 10.62
CA GLN A 69 -11.08 8.71 11.69
C GLN A 69 -10.56 7.31 11.99
N SER A 70 -9.30 7.04 11.66
CA SER A 70 -8.69 5.72 11.86
C SER A 70 -8.52 5.42 13.35
N ILE A 71 -8.73 4.16 13.73
CA ILE A 71 -8.41 3.70 15.08
C ILE A 71 -6.90 3.73 15.34
N CYS A 72 -6.10 3.86 14.29
CA CYS A 72 -4.65 3.97 14.35
C CYS A 72 -4.19 5.40 14.01
N TYR A 73 -4.90 6.39 14.51
CA TYR A 73 -4.61 7.81 14.34
C TYR A 73 -5.04 8.32 12.97
N LEU A 74 -4.16 8.26 11.97
CA LEU A 74 -4.45 8.61 10.58
C LEU A 74 -4.02 7.44 9.70
N ALA A 75 -4.70 7.22 8.57
CA ALA A 75 -4.36 6.14 7.67
C ALA A 75 -4.45 6.57 6.21
N LEU A 76 -3.43 6.16 5.44
CA LEU A 76 -3.38 6.31 3.99
C LEU A 76 -3.51 4.92 3.40
N GLY A 77 -4.64 4.62 2.77
CA GLY A 77 -4.89 3.32 2.18
C GLY A 77 -4.15 3.16 0.85
N LEU A 78 -3.57 1.99 0.65
CA LEU A 78 -2.85 1.65 -0.57
C LEU A 78 -3.71 0.84 -1.51
N SER A 79 -3.43 0.94 -2.81
CA SER A 79 -4.20 0.30 -3.88
C SER A 79 -3.86 -1.18 -4.08
N TYR A 80 -3.60 -1.90 -3.00
CA TYR A 80 -3.51 -3.35 -3.03
C TYR A 80 -4.94 -3.94 -2.95
N PRO A 81 -5.29 -4.95 -3.76
CA PRO A 81 -4.46 -5.62 -4.76
C PRO A 81 -4.31 -4.80 -6.06
N ASN A 82 -3.13 -4.84 -6.64
CA ASN A 82 -2.90 -4.21 -7.93
C ASN A 82 -3.21 -5.20 -9.08
N ALA A 83 -2.99 -4.78 -10.33
CA ALA A 83 -3.32 -5.60 -11.49
C ALA A 83 -2.52 -6.91 -11.52
N GLU A 84 -1.24 -6.87 -11.10
CA GLU A 84 -0.40 -8.06 -11.05
C GLU A 84 -0.87 -9.04 -9.98
N ASP A 85 -1.30 -8.53 -8.83
CA ASP A 85 -1.90 -9.35 -7.78
C ASP A 85 -3.19 -10.02 -8.28
N ALA A 86 -4.00 -9.28 -9.01
CA ALA A 86 -5.26 -9.79 -9.57
C ALA A 86 -4.99 -10.89 -10.59
N GLU A 87 -3.99 -10.71 -11.45
CA GLU A 87 -3.60 -11.70 -12.45
C GLU A 87 -3.14 -12.99 -11.79
N ARG A 88 -2.29 -12.88 -10.78
CA ARG A 88 -1.84 -14.04 -10.01
C ARG A 88 -3.00 -14.72 -9.29
N GLY A 89 -3.88 -13.93 -8.67
CA GLY A 89 -5.03 -14.48 -7.93
C GLY A 89 -6.00 -15.22 -8.84
N LEU A 90 -6.23 -14.72 -10.04
CA LEU A 90 -7.08 -15.39 -11.03
C LEU A 90 -6.44 -16.70 -11.50
N ARG A 91 -5.15 -16.64 -11.83
CA ARG A 91 -4.40 -17.81 -12.28
C ARG A 91 -4.39 -18.92 -11.22
N ASP A 92 -4.24 -18.55 -9.96
CA ASP A 92 -4.14 -19.49 -8.84
C ASP A 92 -5.51 -19.89 -8.27
N GLY A 93 -6.60 -19.39 -8.86
CA GLY A 93 -7.94 -19.77 -8.45
C GLY A 93 -8.45 -19.10 -7.18
N LEU A 94 -7.77 -18.08 -6.69
CA LEU A 94 -8.19 -17.35 -5.47
C LEU A 94 -9.35 -16.39 -5.72
N ILE A 95 -9.42 -15.81 -6.93
CA ILE A 95 -10.49 -14.90 -7.33
C ILE A 95 -11.09 -15.35 -8.65
N ASN A 96 -12.30 -14.90 -8.92
CA ASN A 96 -12.98 -15.17 -10.19
C ASN A 96 -12.73 -14.03 -11.18
N GLU A 97 -13.23 -14.21 -12.41
CA GLU A 97 -13.03 -13.24 -13.47
C GLU A 97 -13.70 -11.89 -13.18
N GLU A 98 -14.87 -11.90 -12.52
CA GLU A 98 -15.55 -10.69 -12.14
C GLU A 98 -14.73 -9.87 -11.15
N GLN A 99 -14.17 -10.52 -10.14
CA GLN A 99 -13.30 -9.88 -9.16
C GLN A 99 -12.02 -9.36 -9.81
N TYR A 100 -11.44 -10.14 -10.71
CA TYR A 100 -10.27 -9.73 -11.48
C TYR A 100 -10.55 -8.44 -12.26
N ASN A 101 -11.65 -8.41 -13.00
CA ASN A 101 -12.01 -7.25 -13.81
C ASN A 101 -12.24 -6.01 -12.94
N ALA A 102 -12.90 -6.17 -11.79
CA ALA A 102 -13.15 -5.06 -10.89
C ALA A 102 -11.84 -4.46 -10.36
N ILE A 103 -10.88 -5.31 -9.99
CA ILE A 103 -9.58 -4.84 -9.49
C ILE A 103 -8.81 -4.12 -10.60
N VAL A 104 -8.75 -4.70 -11.79
CA VAL A 104 -8.01 -4.12 -12.91
C VAL A 104 -8.60 -2.76 -13.31
N GLU A 105 -9.92 -2.67 -13.40
CA GLU A 105 -10.58 -1.42 -13.76
C GLU A 105 -10.34 -0.32 -12.73
N ALA A 106 -10.38 -0.66 -11.44
CA ALA A 106 -10.11 0.31 -10.37
C ALA A 106 -8.67 0.82 -10.45
N ASN A 107 -7.71 -0.06 -10.72
CA ASN A 107 -6.31 0.34 -10.87
C ASN A 107 -6.11 1.25 -12.07
N LYS A 108 -6.78 0.99 -13.18
CA LYS A 108 -6.71 1.86 -14.36
C LYS A 108 -7.29 3.24 -14.09
N ALA A 109 -8.35 3.29 -13.30
CA ALA A 109 -9.03 4.54 -12.97
C ALA A 109 -8.35 5.30 -11.83
N GLY A 110 -7.40 4.71 -11.13
CA GLY A 110 -6.72 5.34 -10.01
C GLY A 110 -7.60 5.48 -8.77
N ILE A 111 -8.56 4.58 -8.59
CA ILE A 111 -9.45 4.58 -7.42
C ILE A 111 -9.18 3.36 -6.57
N GLN A 112 -9.86 3.28 -5.43
CA GLN A 112 -9.71 2.16 -4.51
C GLN A 112 -10.18 0.86 -5.18
N PRO A 113 -9.32 -0.17 -5.25
CA PRO A 113 -9.76 -1.49 -5.71
C PRO A 113 -10.63 -2.17 -4.64
N PRO A 114 -11.40 -3.20 -5.01
CA PRO A 114 -12.13 -3.97 -4.01
C PRO A 114 -11.17 -4.54 -2.96
N TRP A 115 -11.50 -4.35 -1.69
CA TRP A 115 -10.73 -4.87 -0.57
C TRP A 115 -11.36 -6.11 0.05
N ASN A 116 -12.50 -6.54 -0.48
CA ASN A 116 -13.29 -7.64 0.07
C ASN A 116 -13.18 -8.92 -0.74
N THR A 117 -12.09 -9.12 -1.44
CA THR A 117 -11.81 -10.38 -2.15
C THR A 117 -10.88 -11.26 -1.31
N PRO A 118 -10.74 -12.55 -1.67
CA PRO A 118 -9.78 -13.43 -0.97
C PRO A 118 -8.32 -12.98 -1.04
N LEU A 119 -7.97 -12.06 -1.93
CA LEU A 119 -6.62 -11.48 -1.96
C LEU A 119 -6.38 -10.55 -0.78
N GLY A 120 -7.44 -10.04 -0.17
CA GLY A 120 -7.37 -9.09 0.92
C GLY A 120 -7.38 -7.65 0.45
N GLY A 121 -7.11 -6.75 1.36
CA GLY A 121 -7.13 -5.32 1.12
C GLY A 121 -6.87 -4.57 2.41
N ALA A 122 -7.23 -3.31 2.45
CA ALA A 122 -7.05 -2.46 3.62
C ALA A 122 -5.59 -2.45 4.10
N ILE A 123 -4.66 -2.49 3.17
CA ILE A 123 -3.26 -2.27 3.47
C ILE A 123 -3.05 -0.77 3.55
N GLU A 124 -2.67 -0.29 4.72
CA GLU A 124 -2.60 1.14 4.98
C GLU A 124 -1.27 1.50 5.62
N ILE A 125 -0.81 2.73 5.33
CA ILE A 125 0.23 3.36 6.13
C ILE A 125 -0.53 4.10 7.23
N HIS A 126 -0.28 3.76 8.50
CA HIS A 126 -1.02 4.34 9.61
C HIS A 126 -0.09 4.68 10.78
N GLY A 127 -0.61 5.48 11.71
CA GLY A 127 0.09 5.84 12.93
C GLY A 127 -0.03 4.78 14.01
N ASP A 128 0.17 5.22 15.27
CA ASP A 128 0.11 4.35 16.44
C ASP A 128 1.03 3.14 16.28
N GLN A 129 2.30 3.40 15.88
CA GLN A 129 3.27 2.34 15.69
C GLN A 129 3.45 1.54 16.99
N GLY A 130 3.10 0.26 16.92
CA GLY A 130 3.28 -0.68 18.02
C GLY A 130 4.25 -1.78 17.63
N GLY A 131 3.81 -3.03 17.77
CA GLY A 131 4.52 -4.20 17.27
C GLY A 131 4.23 -4.43 15.80
N GLY A 132 4.42 -5.66 15.33
CA GLY A 132 4.09 -6.02 13.95
C GLY A 132 2.61 -5.88 13.65
N THR A 133 2.26 -5.77 12.36
CA THR A 133 0.89 -5.59 11.90
C THR A 133 0.36 -6.84 11.21
N SER A 134 -0.87 -6.78 10.73
CA SER A 134 -1.46 -7.85 9.90
C SER A 134 -1.18 -7.65 8.41
N GLY A 135 -0.29 -6.70 8.06
CA GLY A 135 0.08 -6.40 6.68
C GLY A 135 0.27 -4.92 6.41
N CYS A 136 -0.26 -4.07 7.27
CA CYS A 136 -0.11 -2.62 7.17
C CYS A 136 1.33 -2.17 7.46
N ILE A 137 1.58 -0.91 7.17
CA ILE A 137 2.87 -0.26 7.39
C ILE A 137 2.66 0.78 8.49
N ALA A 138 3.17 0.51 9.68
CA ALA A 138 2.95 1.39 10.83
C ALA A 138 4.13 2.33 11.06
N VAL A 139 3.84 3.61 11.24
CA VAL A 139 4.81 4.66 11.56
C VAL A 139 4.40 5.34 12.86
N THR A 140 5.30 6.14 13.43
CA THR A 140 4.96 6.95 14.59
C THR A 140 4.01 8.08 14.18
N ASN A 141 3.28 8.64 15.14
CA ASN A 141 2.27 9.66 14.84
C ASN A 141 2.87 10.94 14.27
N ASP A 142 4.05 11.34 14.72
CA ASP A 142 4.73 12.51 14.16
C ASP A 142 5.12 12.29 12.69
N VAL A 143 5.57 11.09 12.34
CA VAL A 143 5.84 10.74 10.93
C VAL A 143 4.54 10.71 10.15
N MET A 144 3.47 10.17 10.74
CA MET A 144 2.17 10.11 10.07
C MET A 144 1.65 11.52 9.74
N ASP A 145 1.87 12.49 10.62
CA ASP A 145 1.51 13.88 10.36
C ASP A 145 2.23 14.45 9.14
N ILE A 146 3.51 14.11 8.99
CA ILE A 146 4.30 14.54 7.83
C ILE A 146 3.75 13.90 6.56
N LEU A 147 3.52 12.59 6.56
CA LEU A 147 2.98 11.87 5.41
C LEU A 147 1.61 12.38 5.02
N TRP A 148 0.77 12.67 6.01
CA TRP A 148 -0.57 13.19 5.77
C TRP A 148 -0.54 14.51 5.01
N GLU A 149 0.40 15.37 5.34
CA GLU A 149 0.53 16.67 4.70
C GLU A 149 1.07 16.57 3.28
N TYR A 150 2.00 15.65 3.03
CA TYR A 150 2.64 15.51 1.72
C TYR A 150 1.87 14.63 0.75
N CYS A 151 0.98 13.76 1.22
CA CYS A 151 0.45 12.66 0.41
C CYS A 151 -1.06 12.72 0.21
N PRO A 152 -1.56 13.53 -0.73
CA PRO A 152 -2.95 13.42 -1.16
C PRO A 152 -3.19 12.11 -1.91
N LEU A 153 -4.45 11.88 -2.30
CA LEU A 153 -4.78 10.71 -3.15
C LEU A 153 -3.93 10.70 -4.41
N GLY A 154 -3.48 9.54 -4.80
CA GLY A 154 -2.73 9.33 -6.02
C GLY A 154 -1.22 9.26 -5.85
N VAL A 155 -0.67 9.60 -4.69
CA VAL A 155 0.79 9.53 -4.47
C VAL A 155 1.28 8.11 -4.69
N PRO A 156 2.31 7.90 -5.54
CA PRO A 156 2.87 6.56 -5.75
C PRO A 156 3.58 6.04 -4.51
N VAL A 157 3.35 4.75 -4.23
CA VAL A 157 4.00 4.05 -3.12
C VAL A 157 4.57 2.74 -3.67
N THR A 158 5.89 2.60 -3.61
CA THR A 158 6.57 1.37 -4.00
C THR A 158 7.03 0.64 -2.76
N VAL A 159 6.72 -0.64 -2.67
CA VAL A 159 7.19 -1.51 -1.60
C VAL A 159 8.12 -2.54 -2.22
N GLY A 160 9.36 -2.55 -1.79
CA GLY A 160 10.37 -3.43 -2.34
C GLY A 160 11.33 -3.94 -1.27
N PRO A 161 12.45 -4.56 -1.68
CA PRO A 161 13.44 -5.06 -0.73
C PRO A 161 14.03 -3.95 0.17
#